data_9a46c0cd34bc99c2eef2e631cb43c785
#
_entry.id   9a46c0cd34bc99c2eef2e631cb43c785
#
_cell.length_a   1.000
_cell.length_b   1.000
_cell.length_c   1.000
_cell.angle_alpha   90.00
_cell.angle_beta   90.00
_cell.angle_gamma   90.00
#
_symmetry.space_group_name_H-M   'P 1'
#
loop_
_entity.id
_entity.type
_entity.pdbx_description
1 polymer ?
#
loop_
_entity_poly.entity_id
_entity_poly.type
_entity_poly.pdbx_seq_one_letter_code
_entity_poly.pdbx_strand_id
1 'polypeptide(L)'
;DRQIIAILAPEIQKDLGISLGDLGFLYGTAFAIFYAIMGVPLAKLADSWNRTKLISIGVGLWSLMTAASGLAKGFVGLAVCRIGVGVGESSASPAAYSLLADYFSDKIKTTVYSIYASGIYIGGGIGIFLGGWISDTWNSSYPISELAPFGFAGWQIAFISVGLPGLIVALLVLTIKEPIRGHTEDVEIKKVDKPFKEAGKMLAGIIPIASMINLHKEDSDRKEIF
;
A
#
# COMPACT_ATOMS: atom_id res chain seq x y z
N ASP A 1 3.75 -7.44 -4.65
CA ASP A 1 2.32 -7.75 -4.46
C ASP A 1 1.44 -7.14 -5.55
N ARG A 2 1.51 -5.81 -5.80
CA ARG A 2 0.61 -5.14 -6.75
C ARG A 2 0.75 -5.63 -8.19
N GLN A 3 1.95 -6.03 -8.62
CA GLN A 3 2.22 -6.40 -10.01
C GLN A 3 1.75 -7.83 -10.37
N ILE A 4 1.44 -8.66 -9.36
CA ILE A 4 1.01 -10.05 -9.58
C ILE A 4 -0.27 -10.16 -10.41
N ILE A 5 -1.19 -9.19 -10.30
CA ILE A 5 -2.44 -9.19 -11.08
C ILE A 5 -2.17 -9.15 -12.59
N ALA A 6 -1.04 -8.56 -13.02
CA ALA A 6 -0.73 -8.45 -14.43
C ALA A 6 -0.45 -9.81 -15.07
N ILE A 7 0.29 -10.69 -14.38
CA ILE A 7 0.59 -12.04 -14.87
C ILE A 7 -0.61 -12.97 -14.75
N LEU A 8 -1.48 -12.73 -13.76
CA LEU A 8 -2.67 -13.55 -13.52
C LEU A 8 -3.92 -13.06 -14.28
N ALA A 9 -3.83 -11.92 -14.97
CA ALA A 9 -4.99 -11.30 -15.66
C ALA A 9 -5.71 -12.25 -16.63
N PRO A 10 -5.03 -13.07 -17.46
CA PRO A 10 -5.72 -13.99 -18.37
C PRO A 10 -6.56 -15.05 -17.64
N GLU A 11 -6.04 -15.56 -16.52
CA GLU A 11 -6.76 -16.56 -15.71
C GLU A 11 -7.96 -15.93 -15.01
N ILE A 12 -7.77 -14.75 -14.39
CA ILE A 12 -8.84 -14.00 -13.72
C ILE A 12 -9.97 -13.67 -14.73
N GLN A 13 -9.58 -13.24 -15.94
CA GLN A 13 -10.54 -12.96 -17.00
C GLN A 13 -11.40 -14.20 -17.32
N LYS A 14 -10.75 -15.34 -17.51
CA LYS A 14 -11.41 -16.60 -17.84
C LYS A 14 -12.33 -17.10 -16.73
N ASP A 15 -11.88 -16.98 -15.47
CA ASP A 15 -12.57 -17.52 -14.30
C ASP A 15 -13.74 -16.63 -13.86
N LEU A 16 -13.51 -15.30 -13.77
CA LEU A 16 -14.51 -14.35 -13.29
C LEU A 16 -15.34 -13.65 -14.39
N GLY A 17 -15.02 -13.86 -15.65
CA GLY A 17 -15.68 -13.20 -16.77
C GLY A 17 -15.45 -11.67 -16.82
N ILE A 18 -14.38 -11.17 -16.20
CA ILE A 18 -14.03 -9.75 -16.14
C ILE A 18 -13.26 -9.38 -17.42
N SER A 19 -13.57 -8.23 -18.03
CA SER A 19 -12.85 -7.80 -19.23
C SER A 19 -11.39 -7.40 -18.92
N LEU A 20 -10.50 -7.51 -19.91
CA LEU A 20 -9.11 -7.02 -19.79
C LEU A 20 -9.06 -5.51 -19.51
N GLY A 21 -10.03 -4.74 -20.02
CA GLY A 21 -10.16 -3.31 -19.74
C GLY A 21 -10.45 -3.05 -18.26
N ASP A 22 -11.36 -3.81 -17.67
CA ASP A 22 -11.70 -3.72 -16.25
C ASP A 22 -10.50 -4.13 -15.37
N LEU A 23 -9.77 -5.18 -15.74
CA LEU A 23 -8.55 -5.60 -15.05
C LEU A 23 -7.45 -4.54 -15.17
N GLY A 24 -7.30 -3.92 -16.34
CA GLY A 24 -6.38 -2.78 -16.54
C GLY A 24 -6.77 -1.58 -15.68
N PHE A 25 -8.06 -1.28 -15.56
CA PHE A 25 -8.57 -0.25 -14.64
C PHE A 25 -8.22 -0.56 -13.18
N LEU A 26 -8.42 -1.79 -12.74
CA LEU A 26 -8.11 -2.24 -11.37
C LEU A 26 -6.61 -2.19 -11.08
N TYR A 27 -5.79 -2.62 -12.04
CA TYR A 27 -4.33 -2.62 -11.92
C TYR A 27 -3.74 -1.21 -11.88
N GLY A 28 -4.22 -0.33 -12.75
CA GLY A 28 -3.69 1.02 -12.92
C GLY A 28 -4.47 2.08 -12.16
N THR A 29 -5.63 2.44 -12.69
CA THR A 29 -6.37 3.65 -12.28
C THR A 29 -6.94 3.55 -10.87
N ALA A 30 -7.63 2.47 -10.52
CA ALA A 30 -8.23 2.32 -9.21
C ALA A 30 -7.16 2.34 -8.11
N PHE A 31 -6.08 1.58 -8.28
CA PHE A 31 -4.95 1.61 -7.36
C PHE A 31 -4.34 3.02 -7.26
N ALA A 32 -4.01 3.66 -8.39
CA ALA A 32 -3.28 4.93 -8.43
C ALA A 32 -4.05 6.08 -7.77
N ILE A 33 -5.38 6.15 -7.98
CA ILE A 33 -6.23 7.18 -7.37
C ILE A 33 -6.16 7.07 -5.84
N PHE A 34 -6.41 5.91 -5.27
CA PHE A 34 -6.41 5.74 -3.81
C PHE A 34 -5.01 5.83 -3.20
N TYR A 35 -3.98 5.35 -3.91
CA TYR A 35 -2.58 5.57 -3.53
C TYR A 35 -2.25 7.07 -3.45
N ALA A 36 -2.64 7.88 -4.45
CA ALA A 36 -2.37 9.30 -4.49
C ALA A 36 -3.16 10.08 -3.41
N ILE A 37 -4.47 9.79 -3.28
CA ILE A 37 -5.33 10.45 -2.30
C ILE A 37 -4.83 10.19 -0.88
N MET A 38 -4.51 8.94 -0.55
CA MET A 38 -4.06 8.55 0.79
C MET A 38 -2.59 8.86 1.05
N GLY A 39 -1.79 9.03 0.00
CA GLY A 39 -0.36 9.37 0.12
C GLY A 39 -0.12 10.66 0.90
N VAL A 40 -0.90 11.71 0.65
CA VAL A 40 -0.75 13.01 1.33
C VAL A 40 -1.05 12.93 2.84
N PRO A 41 -2.21 12.43 3.30
CA PRO A 41 -2.49 12.33 4.73
C PRO A 41 -1.59 11.33 5.44
N LEU A 42 -1.16 10.23 4.78
CA LEU A 42 -0.26 9.25 5.37
C LEU A 42 1.19 9.76 5.43
N ALA A 43 1.63 10.59 4.47
CA ALA A 43 2.90 11.31 4.58
C ALA A 43 2.89 12.27 5.80
N LYS A 44 1.80 13.03 5.99
CA LYS A 44 1.65 13.87 7.18
C LYS A 44 1.65 13.07 8.48
N LEU A 45 1.04 11.89 8.45
CA LEU A 45 1.06 10.99 9.59
C LEU A 45 2.48 10.42 9.83
N ALA A 46 3.23 10.12 8.76
CA ALA A 46 4.63 9.72 8.83
C ALA A 46 5.51 10.81 9.48
N ASP A 47 5.21 12.10 9.25
CA ASP A 47 5.93 13.22 9.87
C ASP A 47 5.62 13.42 11.35
N SER A 48 4.48 12.94 11.84
CA SER A 48 3.96 13.31 13.15
C SER A 48 3.72 12.12 14.08
N TRP A 49 3.70 10.89 13.56
CA TRP A 49 3.44 9.68 14.35
C TRP A 49 4.60 8.66 14.21
N ASN A 50 4.52 7.54 14.92
CA ASN A 50 5.51 6.46 14.88
C ASN A 50 5.56 5.81 13.50
N ARG A 51 6.70 5.93 12.80
CA ARG A 51 6.90 5.48 11.42
C ARG A 51 6.94 3.96 11.31
N THR A 52 7.55 3.27 12.27
CA THR A 52 7.61 1.81 12.26
C THR A 52 6.22 1.20 12.41
N LYS A 53 5.36 1.76 13.27
CA LYS A 53 3.96 1.34 13.38
C LYS A 53 3.18 1.65 12.12
N LEU A 54 3.39 2.83 11.53
CA LEU A 54 2.72 3.23 10.29
C LEU A 54 3.06 2.27 9.14
N ILE A 55 4.35 1.96 8.95
CA ILE A 55 4.80 0.99 7.94
C ILE A 55 4.21 -0.39 8.22
N SER A 56 4.26 -0.86 9.47
CA SER A 56 3.72 -2.17 9.84
C SER A 56 2.22 -2.30 9.53
N ILE A 57 1.42 -1.31 9.91
CA ILE A 57 -0.02 -1.29 9.61
C ILE A 57 -0.25 -1.25 8.10
N GLY A 58 0.49 -0.42 7.37
CA GLY A 58 0.41 -0.34 5.92
C GLY A 58 0.74 -1.67 5.25
N VAL A 59 1.90 -2.27 5.60
CA VAL A 59 2.31 -3.60 5.10
C VAL A 59 1.25 -4.65 5.43
N GLY A 60 0.76 -4.69 6.66
CA GLY A 60 -0.28 -5.61 7.08
C GLY A 60 -1.57 -5.46 6.28
N LEU A 61 -2.02 -4.22 6.07
CA LEU A 61 -3.23 -3.92 5.31
C LEU A 61 -3.08 -4.36 3.85
N TRP A 62 -2.02 -3.95 3.14
CA TRP A 62 -1.90 -4.32 1.73
C TRP A 62 -1.66 -5.82 1.53
N SER A 63 -0.93 -6.47 2.46
CA SER A 63 -0.70 -7.91 2.41
C SER A 63 -1.99 -8.70 2.62
N LEU A 64 -2.82 -8.28 3.59
CA LEU A 64 -4.13 -8.84 3.82
C LEU A 64 -5.04 -8.66 2.59
N MET A 65 -5.06 -7.47 2.00
CA MET A 65 -5.85 -7.17 0.81
C MET A 65 -5.34 -7.93 -0.42
N THR A 66 -4.03 -8.15 -0.53
CA THR A 66 -3.45 -9.00 -1.58
C THR A 66 -3.93 -10.45 -1.41
N ALA A 67 -3.81 -11.02 -0.22
CA ALA A 67 -4.31 -12.37 0.06
C ALA A 67 -5.83 -12.48 -0.16
N ALA A 68 -6.61 -11.49 0.31
CA ALA A 68 -8.06 -11.42 0.11
C ALA A 68 -8.47 -11.32 -1.36
N SER A 69 -7.61 -10.80 -2.25
CA SER A 69 -7.86 -10.82 -3.69
C SER A 69 -8.07 -12.23 -4.23
N GLY A 70 -7.40 -13.25 -3.66
CA GLY A 70 -7.60 -14.65 -3.99
C GLY A 70 -8.96 -15.22 -3.58
N LEU A 71 -9.72 -14.50 -2.75
CA LEU A 71 -11.09 -14.88 -2.36
C LEU A 71 -12.16 -14.11 -3.12
N ALA A 72 -11.77 -13.23 -4.03
CA ALA A 72 -12.71 -12.42 -4.80
C ALA A 72 -13.52 -13.28 -5.78
N LYS A 73 -14.82 -13.01 -5.85
CA LYS A 73 -15.77 -13.73 -6.73
C LYS A 73 -16.25 -12.86 -7.91
N GLY A 74 -15.57 -11.75 -8.19
CA GLY A 74 -15.91 -10.84 -9.27
C GLY A 74 -15.23 -9.48 -9.14
N PHE A 75 -15.56 -8.59 -10.09
CA PHE A 75 -14.97 -7.26 -10.22
C PHE A 75 -14.98 -6.46 -8.91
N VAL A 76 -16.13 -6.37 -8.22
CA VAL A 76 -16.27 -5.55 -7.01
C VAL A 76 -15.35 -6.05 -5.89
N GLY A 77 -15.25 -7.35 -5.69
CA GLY A 77 -14.35 -7.93 -4.68
C GLY A 77 -12.88 -7.60 -4.97
N LEU A 78 -12.45 -7.77 -6.22
CA LEU A 78 -11.10 -7.37 -6.65
C LEU A 78 -10.88 -5.87 -6.51
N ALA A 79 -11.87 -5.03 -6.85
CA ALA A 79 -11.77 -3.58 -6.74
C ALA A 79 -11.53 -3.13 -5.28
N VAL A 80 -12.32 -3.66 -4.35
CA VAL A 80 -12.15 -3.37 -2.92
C VAL A 80 -10.75 -3.77 -2.45
N CYS A 81 -10.28 -4.95 -2.83
CA CYS A 81 -8.94 -5.40 -2.49
C CYS A 81 -7.86 -4.49 -3.10
N ARG A 82 -8.00 -4.06 -4.37
CA ARG A 82 -7.04 -3.16 -5.04
C ARG A 82 -6.99 -1.78 -4.40
N ILE A 83 -8.14 -1.24 -4.00
CA ILE A 83 -8.23 0.00 -3.22
C ILE A 83 -7.48 -0.17 -1.89
N GLY A 84 -7.73 -1.25 -1.17
CA GLY A 84 -7.07 -1.54 0.09
C GLY A 84 -5.54 -1.69 -0.03
N VAL A 85 -5.06 -2.32 -1.12
CA VAL A 85 -3.63 -2.38 -1.44
C VAL A 85 -3.07 -0.97 -1.67
N GLY A 86 -3.75 -0.13 -2.47
CA GLY A 86 -3.32 1.24 -2.74
C GLY A 86 -3.22 2.10 -1.48
N VAL A 87 -4.23 2.01 -0.61
CA VAL A 87 -4.25 2.70 0.69
C VAL A 87 -3.11 2.23 1.59
N GLY A 88 -2.91 0.93 1.74
CA GLY A 88 -1.83 0.39 2.58
C GLY A 88 -0.45 0.77 2.08
N GLU A 89 -0.19 0.57 0.79
CA GLU A 89 1.11 0.82 0.16
C GLU A 89 1.51 2.30 0.18
N SER A 90 0.54 3.22 0.13
CA SER A 90 0.80 4.66 0.15
C SER A 90 1.47 5.17 1.43
N SER A 91 1.40 4.42 2.53
CA SER A 91 2.06 4.75 3.80
C SER A 91 3.56 4.44 3.81
N ALA A 92 4.00 3.47 2.99
CA ALA A 92 5.33 2.88 3.12
C ALA A 92 6.44 3.82 2.69
N SER A 93 6.36 4.41 1.48
CA SER A 93 7.45 5.25 0.95
C SER A 93 7.74 6.48 1.81
N PRO A 94 6.76 7.33 2.19
CA PRO A 94 7.05 8.51 3.00
C PRO A 94 7.63 8.12 4.38
N ALA A 95 7.07 7.10 5.02
CA ALA A 95 7.55 6.66 6.32
C ALA A 95 8.94 6.01 6.25
N ALA A 96 9.21 5.20 5.21
CA ALA A 96 10.50 4.54 5.04
C ALA A 96 11.62 5.54 4.73
N TYR A 97 11.42 6.48 3.81
CA TYR A 97 12.44 7.51 3.52
C TYR A 97 12.73 8.36 4.74
N SER A 98 11.71 8.79 5.49
CA SER A 98 11.89 9.52 6.73
C SER A 98 12.63 8.70 7.80
N LEU A 99 12.32 7.41 7.93
CA LEU A 99 12.98 6.51 8.87
C LEU A 99 14.45 6.31 8.50
N LEU A 100 14.76 6.05 7.23
CA LEU A 100 16.11 5.87 6.72
C LEU A 100 16.96 7.15 6.86
N ALA A 101 16.35 8.33 6.71
CA ALA A 101 17.01 9.61 6.90
C ALA A 101 17.58 9.77 8.32
N ASP A 102 16.85 9.27 9.33
CA ASP A 102 17.29 9.35 10.73
C ASP A 102 18.21 8.21 11.16
N TYR A 103 18.23 7.09 10.42
CA TYR A 103 19.14 5.98 10.71
C TYR A 103 20.54 6.15 10.14
N PHE A 104 20.65 6.83 8.99
CA PHE A 104 21.90 6.87 8.23
C PHE A 104 22.40 8.30 8.06
N SER A 105 23.73 8.48 8.19
CA SER A 105 24.36 9.77 7.98
C SER A 105 24.27 10.24 6.52
N ASP A 106 24.38 11.55 6.30
CA ASP A 106 24.26 12.18 4.97
C ASP A 106 25.25 11.60 3.94
N LYS A 107 26.41 11.13 4.40
CA LYS A 107 27.45 10.55 3.52
C LYS A 107 26.98 9.30 2.76
N ILE A 108 26.09 8.51 3.36
CA ILE A 108 25.63 7.24 2.76
C ILE A 108 24.12 7.23 2.46
N LYS A 109 23.41 8.30 2.81
CA LYS A 109 21.95 8.42 2.67
C LYS A 109 21.47 8.13 1.24
N THR A 110 22.16 8.70 0.23
CA THR A 110 21.84 8.46 -1.18
C THR A 110 21.96 6.98 -1.57
N THR A 111 23.02 6.31 -1.12
CA THR A 111 23.21 4.87 -1.39
C THR A 111 22.11 4.04 -0.76
N VAL A 112 21.75 4.35 0.49
CA VAL A 112 20.66 3.67 1.20
C VAL A 112 19.31 3.85 0.49
N TYR A 113 19.02 5.05 0.04
CA TYR A 113 17.79 5.32 -0.73
C TYR A 113 17.78 4.58 -2.07
N SER A 114 18.92 4.47 -2.75
CA SER A 114 19.04 3.71 -3.99
C SER A 114 18.81 2.22 -3.78
N ILE A 115 19.35 1.65 -2.68
CA ILE A 115 19.10 0.25 -2.29
C ILE A 115 17.62 0.05 -1.98
N TYR A 116 16.99 0.94 -1.20
CA TYR A 116 15.57 0.86 -0.92
C TYR A 116 14.72 0.92 -2.20
N ALA A 117 15.02 1.87 -3.09
CA ALA A 117 14.31 2.02 -4.37
C ALA A 117 14.48 0.80 -5.28
N SER A 118 15.66 0.17 -5.30
CA SER A 118 15.89 -1.05 -6.10
C SER A 118 15.01 -2.22 -5.65
N GLY A 119 14.64 -2.26 -4.37
CA GLY A 119 13.74 -3.26 -3.80
C GLY A 119 12.35 -3.28 -4.49
N ILE A 120 11.88 -2.15 -5.01
CA ILE A 120 10.61 -2.06 -5.74
C ILE A 120 10.67 -2.89 -7.03
N TYR A 121 11.75 -2.75 -7.79
CA TYR A 121 11.93 -3.46 -9.08
C TYR A 121 12.22 -4.94 -8.86
N ILE A 122 13.11 -5.26 -7.92
CA ILE A 122 13.46 -6.64 -7.58
C ILE A 122 12.24 -7.37 -7.02
N GLY A 123 11.54 -6.75 -6.08
CA GLY A 123 10.32 -7.31 -5.50
C GLY A 123 9.19 -7.45 -6.53
N GLY A 124 9.08 -6.52 -7.49
CA GLY A 124 8.16 -6.63 -8.61
C GLY A 124 8.45 -7.84 -9.48
N GLY A 125 9.70 -8.03 -9.88
CA GLY A 125 10.12 -9.19 -10.69
C GLY A 125 9.89 -10.53 -9.97
N ILE A 126 10.30 -10.61 -8.70
CA ILE A 126 10.06 -11.81 -7.87
C ILE A 126 8.57 -12.08 -7.73
N GLY A 127 7.74 -11.04 -7.51
CA GLY A 127 6.29 -11.19 -7.36
C GLY A 127 5.61 -11.72 -8.62
N ILE A 128 6.01 -11.24 -9.80
CA ILE A 128 5.52 -11.74 -11.09
C ILE A 128 5.94 -13.19 -11.30
N PHE A 129 7.23 -13.49 -11.07
CA PHE A 129 7.75 -14.85 -11.23
C PHE A 129 7.06 -15.85 -10.31
N LEU A 130 6.99 -15.55 -9.01
CA LEU A 130 6.35 -16.43 -8.04
C LEU A 130 4.85 -16.58 -8.31
N GLY A 131 4.16 -15.48 -8.67
CA GLY A 131 2.75 -15.51 -8.99
C GLY A 131 2.43 -16.43 -10.17
N GLY A 132 3.18 -16.30 -11.27
CA GLY A 132 3.04 -17.18 -12.43
C GLY A 132 3.39 -18.63 -12.10
N TRP A 133 4.55 -18.86 -11.47
CA TRP A 133 5.00 -20.20 -11.11
C TRP A 133 4.03 -20.94 -10.19
N ILE A 134 3.51 -20.27 -9.16
CA ILE A 134 2.52 -20.86 -8.24
C ILE A 134 1.24 -21.20 -8.99
N SER A 135 0.73 -20.27 -9.82
CA SER A 135 -0.49 -20.48 -10.57
C SER A 135 -0.37 -21.63 -11.57
N ASP A 136 0.71 -21.64 -12.36
CA ASP A 136 0.98 -22.70 -13.34
C ASP A 136 1.14 -24.07 -12.69
N THR A 137 1.87 -24.15 -11.56
CA THR A 137 2.07 -25.38 -10.81
C THR A 137 0.77 -25.91 -10.25
N TRP A 138 -0.07 -25.02 -9.70
CA TRP A 138 -1.39 -25.39 -9.18
C TRP A 138 -2.31 -25.88 -10.28
N ASN A 139 -2.42 -25.17 -11.38
CA ASN A 139 -3.28 -25.52 -12.51
C ASN A 139 -2.82 -26.84 -13.21
N SER A 140 -1.51 -27.08 -13.23
CA SER A 140 -0.97 -28.36 -13.74
C SER A 140 -1.31 -29.54 -12.83
N SER A 141 -1.33 -29.31 -11.51
CA SER A 141 -1.67 -30.35 -10.51
C SER A 141 -3.18 -30.58 -10.44
N TYR A 142 -3.98 -29.53 -10.67
CA TYR A 142 -5.43 -29.52 -10.60
C TYR A 142 -6.04 -28.88 -11.84
N PRO A 143 -6.08 -29.60 -12.98
CA PRO A 143 -6.61 -29.07 -14.24
C PRO A 143 -8.11 -28.66 -14.18
N ILE A 144 -8.83 -29.21 -13.22
CA ILE A 144 -10.22 -28.90 -12.92
C ILE A 144 -10.28 -28.27 -11.54
N SER A 145 -10.53 -26.96 -11.47
CA SER A 145 -10.52 -26.20 -10.21
C SER A 145 -11.50 -26.72 -9.16
N GLU A 146 -12.63 -27.27 -9.60
CA GLU A 146 -13.64 -27.89 -8.70
C GLU A 146 -13.12 -29.11 -7.94
N LEU A 147 -12.09 -29.79 -8.46
CA LEU A 147 -11.42 -30.91 -7.81
C LEU A 147 -10.20 -30.48 -6.99
N ALA A 148 -9.80 -29.23 -7.09
CA ALA A 148 -8.69 -28.68 -6.31
C ALA A 148 -9.08 -28.51 -4.83
N PRO A 149 -8.10 -28.54 -3.91
CA PRO A 149 -8.34 -28.21 -2.51
C PRO A 149 -9.06 -26.88 -2.36
N PHE A 150 -10.18 -26.88 -1.64
CA PHE A 150 -11.08 -25.73 -1.45
C PHE A 150 -11.73 -25.19 -2.71
N GLY A 151 -11.60 -25.84 -3.87
CA GLY A 151 -12.14 -25.37 -5.15
C GLY A 151 -11.40 -24.14 -5.71
N PHE A 152 -10.17 -23.90 -5.31
CA PHE A 152 -9.42 -22.72 -5.73
C PHE A 152 -8.73 -22.91 -7.08
N ALA A 153 -8.84 -21.88 -7.94
CA ALA A 153 -8.03 -21.74 -9.15
C ALA A 153 -6.61 -21.30 -8.83
N GLY A 154 -5.67 -21.49 -9.75
CA GLY A 154 -4.25 -21.16 -9.55
C GLY A 154 -4.00 -19.69 -9.20
N TRP A 155 -4.71 -18.75 -9.86
CA TRP A 155 -4.58 -17.33 -9.57
C TRP A 155 -4.98 -16.97 -8.13
N GLN A 156 -5.97 -17.68 -7.55
CA GLN A 156 -6.41 -17.47 -6.17
C GLN A 156 -5.33 -17.87 -5.17
N ILE A 157 -4.76 -19.05 -5.37
CA ILE A 157 -3.64 -19.54 -4.55
C ILE A 157 -2.42 -18.65 -4.69
N ALA A 158 -2.12 -18.15 -5.89
CA ALA A 158 -1.01 -17.23 -6.11
C ALA A 158 -1.17 -15.94 -5.29
N PHE A 159 -2.35 -15.33 -5.27
CA PHE A 159 -2.61 -14.16 -4.43
C PHE A 159 -2.48 -14.45 -2.93
N ILE A 160 -3.04 -15.56 -2.46
CA ILE A 160 -2.97 -15.95 -1.05
C ILE A 160 -1.51 -16.21 -0.66
N SER A 161 -0.78 -16.97 -1.47
CA SER A 161 0.61 -17.37 -1.17
C SER A 161 1.58 -16.19 -1.19
N VAL A 162 1.35 -15.18 -2.03
CA VAL A 162 2.20 -13.97 -2.09
C VAL A 162 1.79 -12.94 -1.04
N GLY A 163 0.50 -12.86 -0.69
CA GLY A 163 0.02 -11.93 0.31
C GLY A 163 0.36 -12.33 1.75
N LEU A 164 0.17 -13.59 2.13
CA LEU A 164 0.36 -14.02 3.51
C LEU A 164 1.76 -13.79 4.10
N PRO A 165 2.89 -14.03 3.38
CA PRO A 165 4.22 -13.74 3.91
C PRO A 165 4.43 -12.28 4.30
N GLY A 166 3.74 -11.35 3.64
CA GLY A 166 3.80 -9.93 3.97
C GLY A 166 3.26 -9.61 5.37
N LEU A 167 2.35 -10.43 5.92
CA LEU A 167 1.90 -10.27 7.30
C LEU A 167 3.03 -10.57 8.30
N ILE A 168 3.90 -11.54 7.98
CA ILE A 168 5.09 -11.82 8.79
C ILE A 168 6.04 -10.62 8.73
N VAL A 169 6.24 -10.04 7.53
CA VAL A 169 7.05 -8.82 7.36
C VAL A 169 6.45 -7.67 8.17
N ALA A 170 5.14 -7.49 8.18
CA ALA A 170 4.48 -6.47 8.99
C ALA A 170 4.81 -6.60 10.49
N LEU A 171 4.82 -7.83 11.01
CA LEU A 171 5.20 -8.10 12.40
C LEU A 171 6.69 -7.86 12.64
N LEU A 172 7.56 -8.25 11.70
CA LEU A 172 9.00 -7.99 11.79
C LEU A 172 9.32 -6.49 11.81
N VAL A 173 8.59 -5.68 11.05
CA VAL A 173 8.76 -4.21 11.06
C VAL A 173 8.53 -3.63 12.46
N LEU A 174 7.63 -4.18 13.28
CA LEU A 174 7.41 -3.72 14.65
C LEU A 174 8.61 -3.93 15.57
N THR A 175 9.53 -4.81 15.23
CA THR A 175 10.78 -5.04 16.01
C THR A 175 11.82 -3.95 15.75
N ILE A 176 11.67 -3.14 14.69
CA ILE A 176 12.56 -2.04 14.36
C ILE A 176 12.34 -0.91 15.36
N LYS A 177 13.42 -0.45 15.99
CA LYS A 177 13.35 0.66 16.94
C LYS A 177 13.11 1.97 16.20
N GLU A 178 12.16 2.77 16.65
CA GLU A 178 11.91 4.11 16.11
C GLU A 178 13.08 5.04 16.51
N PRO A 179 13.83 5.63 15.56
CA PRO A 179 14.89 6.57 15.87
C PRO A 179 14.32 7.93 16.28
N ILE A 180 15.13 8.71 16.98
CA ILE A 180 14.79 10.11 17.33
C ILE A 180 14.77 10.90 16.02
N ARG A 181 13.71 11.67 15.82
CA ARG A 181 13.53 12.48 14.60
C ARG A 181 14.53 13.62 14.56
N GLY A 182 15.12 13.85 13.38
CA GLY A 182 16.09 14.92 13.17
C GLY A 182 17.45 14.68 13.82
N HIS A 183 17.71 13.48 14.35
CA HIS A 183 18.97 13.17 15.04
C HIS A 183 20.20 13.39 14.16
N THR A 184 20.09 13.19 12.85
CA THR A 184 21.21 13.38 11.91
C THR A 184 21.37 14.82 11.42
N GLU A 185 20.38 15.69 11.65
CA GLU A 185 20.32 17.06 11.13
C GLU A 185 20.37 18.12 12.25
N ASP A 186 20.52 17.72 13.52
CA ASP A 186 20.46 18.59 14.71
C ASP A 186 19.24 19.53 14.73
N VAL A 187 18.14 19.11 14.13
CA VAL A 187 16.89 19.87 14.06
C VAL A 187 15.89 19.35 15.09
N GLU A 188 15.50 20.21 16.02
CA GLU A 188 14.45 19.89 16.98
C GLU A 188 13.07 19.95 16.32
N ILE A 189 12.50 18.78 16.01
CA ILE A 189 11.17 18.68 15.37
C ILE A 189 10.09 18.77 16.44
N LYS A 190 9.25 19.80 16.37
CA LYS A 190 8.11 19.99 17.29
C LYS A 190 7.14 18.80 17.20
N LYS A 191 6.86 18.25 18.38
CA LYS A 191 5.89 17.16 18.52
C LYS A 191 4.48 17.64 18.15
N VAL A 192 3.79 16.91 17.27
CA VAL A 192 2.41 17.24 16.92
C VAL A 192 1.47 16.55 17.91
N ASP A 193 0.63 17.30 18.62
CA ASP A 193 -0.24 16.78 19.68
C ASP A 193 -1.34 15.86 19.17
N LYS A 194 -1.85 16.05 17.96
CA LYS A 194 -2.99 15.31 17.39
C LYS A 194 -2.72 14.88 15.95
N PRO A 195 -1.79 13.92 15.71
CA PRO A 195 -1.33 13.55 14.36
C PRO A 195 -2.46 13.04 13.46
N PHE A 196 -3.37 12.22 13.96
CA PHE A 196 -4.50 11.70 13.20
C PHE A 196 -5.52 12.78 12.81
N LYS A 197 -5.71 13.79 13.65
CA LYS A 197 -6.60 14.93 13.33
C LYS A 197 -6.02 15.75 12.19
N GLU A 198 -4.71 15.98 12.19
CA GLU A 198 -4.05 16.73 11.10
C GLU A 198 -4.05 15.95 9.78
N ALA A 199 -3.78 14.64 9.81
CA ALA A 199 -3.93 13.78 8.64
C ALA A 199 -5.38 13.76 8.10
N GLY A 200 -6.37 13.71 9.00
CA GLY A 200 -7.79 13.79 8.62
C GLY A 200 -8.19 15.11 7.98
N LYS A 201 -7.66 16.24 8.45
CA LYS A 201 -7.89 17.56 7.82
C LYS A 201 -7.32 17.61 6.38
N MET A 202 -6.13 17.00 6.18
CA MET A 202 -5.55 16.93 4.84
C MET A 202 -6.39 16.07 3.89
N LEU A 203 -6.88 14.94 4.36
CA LEU A 203 -7.79 14.08 3.58
C LEU A 203 -9.07 14.84 3.21
N ALA A 204 -9.67 15.56 4.17
CA ALA A 204 -10.84 16.40 3.92
C ALA A 204 -10.55 17.52 2.90
N GLY A 205 -9.34 18.08 2.91
CA GLY A 205 -8.93 19.11 1.94
C GLY A 205 -8.75 18.62 0.50
N ILE A 206 -8.47 17.32 0.31
CA ILE A 206 -8.34 16.72 -1.03
C ILE A 206 -9.72 16.53 -1.69
N ILE A 207 -10.77 16.32 -0.90
CA ILE A 207 -12.13 16.15 -1.41
C ILE A 207 -12.68 17.54 -1.77
N PRO A 208 -13.03 17.85 -3.05
CA PRO A 208 -13.39 19.21 -3.49
C PRO A 208 -14.52 19.85 -2.68
N ILE A 209 -15.53 19.07 -2.30
CA ILE A 209 -16.67 19.56 -1.50
C ILE A 209 -16.23 19.93 -0.07
N ALA A 210 -15.36 19.13 0.54
CA ALA A 210 -14.86 19.38 1.88
C ALA A 210 -13.87 20.56 1.92
N SER A 211 -13.11 20.80 0.84
CA SER A 211 -12.22 21.95 0.73
C SER A 211 -13.01 23.26 0.63
N MET A 212 -14.15 23.29 -0.08
CA MET A 212 -15.02 24.47 -0.15
C MET A 212 -15.60 24.85 1.22
N ILE A 213 -15.98 23.87 2.04
CA ILE A 213 -16.48 24.09 3.41
C ILE A 213 -15.36 24.62 4.31
N ASN A 214 -14.13 24.10 4.18
CA ASN A 214 -12.99 24.54 4.99
C ASN A 214 -12.54 25.97 4.62
N LEU A 215 -12.54 26.33 3.34
CA LEU A 215 -12.22 27.71 2.90
C LEU A 215 -13.22 28.71 3.47
N HIS A 216 -14.50 28.36 3.54
CA HIS A 216 -15.53 29.22 4.11
C HIS A 216 -15.35 29.43 5.62
N LYS A 217 -14.82 28.43 6.33
CA LYS A 217 -14.55 28.51 7.77
C LYS A 217 -13.28 29.32 8.09
N GLU A 218 -12.22 29.19 7.28
CA GLU A 218 -11.02 30.02 7.43
C GLU A 218 -11.27 31.50 7.16
N ASP A 219 -12.18 31.83 6.21
CA ASP A 219 -12.59 33.19 5.94
C ASP A 219 -13.46 33.78 7.08
N SER A 220 -14.24 32.96 7.77
CA SER A 220 -15.00 33.42 8.95
C SER A 220 -14.09 33.70 10.14
N ASP A 221 -13.08 32.84 10.39
CA ASP A 221 -12.11 33.02 11.47
C ASP A 221 -11.19 34.25 11.24
N ARG A 222 -10.90 34.61 9.97
CA ARG A 222 -10.15 35.81 9.64
C ARG A 222 -10.96 37.09 9.85
N LYS A 223 -12.28 37.06 9.69
CA LYS A 223 -13.17 38.23 9.92
C LYS A 223 -13.39 38.54 11.40
N GLU A 224 -13.13 37.57 12.31
CA GLU A 224 -13.19 37.80 13.76
C GLU A 224 -11.90 38.42 14.35
N ILE A 225 -10.83 38.55 13.55
CA ILE A 225 -9.53 39.07 13.99
C ILE A 225 -9.32 40.54 13.54
N PHE A 226 -10.26 41.09 12.79
CA PHE A 226 -10.32 42.52 12.39
C PHE A 226 -11.59 43.19 12.91
#